data_174dd8012ce2ce1225858c3afc1c5ba0
#
_entry.id   174dd8012ce2ce1225858c3afc1c5ba0
#
_cell.length_a   1.000
_cell.length_b   1.000
_cell.length_c   1.000
_cell.angle_alpha   90.00
_cell.angle_beta   90.00
_cell.angle_gamma   90.00
#
_symmetry.space_group_name_H-M   'P 1'
#
loop_
_entity.id
_entity.type
_entity.pdbx_description
1 polymer ?
#
loop_
_entity_poly.entity_id
_entity_poly.type
_entity_poly.pdbx_seq_one_letter_code
_entity_poly.pdbx_strand_id
1 'polypeptide(L)'
;MTVVNPMETMVGSLADRITDGPGGYTGVDGDAQWADEVRRLARLRGATILAHNYQLPAIQDVADHVGDSLALSRIAAEAPEDTIVFCGVHFMAETAKILSPGKTVLIPDQRAGCSLADSITAEELQAWKDEYPGALV
;
A
#
# COMPACT_ATOMS: atom_id res chain seq x y z
N MET A 1 -5.29 -17.20 -4.88
CA MET A 1 -5.20 -15.96 -4.07
C MET A 1 -5.55 -14.83 -5.01
N THR A 2 -6.77 -14.33 -4.97
CA THR A 2 -7.26 -13.38 -5.97
C THR A 2 -7.16 -11.99 -5.37
N VAL A 3 -6.10 -11.25 -5.73
CA VAL A 3 -6.12 -9.80 -5.62
C VAL A 3 -7.05 -9.34 -6.72
N VAL A 4 -8.32 -9.15 -6.38
CA VAL A 4 -9.31 -8.64 -7.32
C VAL A 4 -9.04 -7.15 -7.46
N ASN A 5 -8.65 -6.74 -8.65
CA ASN A 5 -8.49 -5.33 -9.02
C ASN A 5 -9.83 -4.78 -9.56
N PRO A 6 -10.69 -4.19 -8.72
CA PRO A 6 -11.87 -3.47 -9.20
C PRO A 6 -11.57 -2.01 -9.55
N MET A 7 -10.31 -1.57 -9.52
CA MET A 7 -9.95 -0.15 -9.69
C MET A 7 -9.69 0.28 -11.13
N GLU A 8 -9.69 -0.64 -12.11
CA GLU A 8 -9.46 -0.25 -13.52
C GLU A 8 -10.49 0.75 -14.08
N THR A 9 -11.68 0.81 -13.48
CA THR A 9 -12.74 1.72 -13.95
C THR A 9 -12.83 3.04 -13.20
N MET A 10 -12.21 3.18 -12.02
CA MET A 10 -12.26 4.42 -11.22
C MET A 10 -10.93 5.19 -11.18
N VAL A 11 -9.83 4.53 -11.51
CA VAL A 11 -8.47 5.10 -11.43
C VAL A 11 -8.08 5.83 -12.72
N GLY A 12 -8.75 5.60 -13.84
CA GLY A 12 -8.44 6.26 -15.13
C GLY A 12 -8.30 7.78 -15.01
N SER A 13 -9.19 8.43 -14.28
CA SER A 13 -9.15 9.90 -14.09
C SER A 13 -8.12 10.37 -13.05
N LEU A 14 -7.77 9.55 -12.07
CA LEU A 14 -6.79 9.91 -11.03
C LEU A 14 -5.36 9.53 -11.47
N ALA A 15 -5.19 8.37 -12.09
CA ALA A 15 -3.92 7.94 -12.65
C ALA A 15 -3.47 8.86 -13.80
N ASP A 16 -4.40 9.31 -14.66
CA ASP A 16 -4.12 10.25 -15.74
C ASP A 16 -3.66 11.63 -15.22
N ARG A 17 -4.10 12.04 -14.03
CA ARG A 17 -3.65 13.29 -13.38
C ARG A 17 -2.28 13.17 -12.72
N ILE A 18 -1.83 11.94 -12.41
CA ILE A 18 -0.54 11.69 -11.77
C ILE A 18 0.59 11.58 -12.81
N THR A 19 0.27 11.31 -14.09
CA THR A 19 1.26 11.00 -15.13
C THR A 19 1.70 12.18 -15.99
N ASP A 20 1.03 13.33 -15.94
CA ASP A 20 1.20 14.43 -16.92
C ASP A 20 2.19 15.53 -16.55
N GLY A 21 3.07 15.34 -15.54
CA GLY A 21 4.09 16.33 -15.19
C GLY A 21 5.52 15.86 -15.45
N PRO A 22 6.42 16.70 -15.98
CA PRO A 22 7.86 16.42 -16.02
C PRO A 22 8.41 16.46 -14.59
N GLY A 23 8.42 15.29 -13.94
CA GLY A 23 8.78 15.14 -12.53
C GLY A 23 7.76 14.35 -11.71
N GLY A 24 6.64 13.97 -12.27
CA GLY A 24 5.74 12.92 -11.80
C GLY A 24 4.96 13.14 -10.50
N TYR A 25 5.05 14.30 -9.83
CA TYR A 25 4.44 14.48 -8.52
C TYR A 25 3.70 15.81 -8.30
N THR A 26 3.38 16.52 -9.35
CA THR A 26 2.74 17.85 -9.25
C THR A 26 1.24 17.82 -8.94
N GLY A 27 0.63 16.66 -8.76
CA GLY A 27 -0.80 16.52 -8.47
C GLY A 27 -1.17 16.17 -7.03
N VAL A 28 -0.18 15.97 -6.15
CA VAL A 28 -0.42 15.57 -4.74
C VAL A 28 -0.01 16.67 -3.76
N ASP A 29 0.25 17.87 -4.26
CA ASP A 29 0.51 19.03 -3.44
C ASP A 29 -0.80 19.59 -2.85
N GLY A 30 -1.36 18.84 -1.88
CA GLY A 30 -2.28 19.39 -0.90
C GLY A 30 -3.50 20.14 -1.43
N ASP A 31 -4.05 19.75 -2.59
CA ASP A 31 -5.36 20.26 -2.98
C ASP A 31 -6.39 19.75 -1.97
N ALA A 32 -6.91 20.67 -1.16
CA ALA A 32 -7.92 20.35 -0.16
C ALA A 32 -9.13 19.62 -0.79
N GLN A 33 -9.46 19.89 -2.04
CA GLN A 33 -10.54 19.23 -2.76
C GLN A 33 -10.23 17.75 -3.01
N TRP A 34 -8.98 17.42 -3.35
CA TRP A 34 -8.54 16.03 -3.51
C TRP A 34 -8.64 15.27 -2.19
N ALA A 35 -8.12 15.85 -1.10
CA ALA A 35 -8.14 15.22 0.22
C ALA A 35 -9.58 14.96 0.71
N ASP A 36 -10.45 15.95 0.54
CA ASP A 36 -11.86 15.81 0.92
C ASP A 36 -12.57 14.75 0.08
N GLU A 37 -12.28 14.66 -1.22
CA GLU A 37 -12.85 13.66 -2.10
C GLU A 37 -12.36 12.25 -1.76
N VAL A 38 -11.07 12.07 -1.47
CA VAL A 38 -10.51 10.78 -1.01
C VAL A 38 -11.22 10.33 0.26
N ARG A 39 -11.31 11.19 1.27
CA ARG A 39 -12.00 10.87 2.52
C ARG A 39 -13.49 10.60 2.32
N ARG A 40 -14.15 11.36 1.43
CA ARG A 40 -15.55 11.14 1.08
C ARG A 40 -15.77 9.76 0.46
N LEU A 41 -14.92 9.38 -0.48
CA LEU A 41 -14.97 8.08 -1.16
C LEU A 41 -14.68 6.93 -0.20
N ALA A 42 -13.70 7.07 0.69
CA ALA A 42 -13.39 6.08 1.71
C ALA A 42 -14.61 5.81 2.60
N ARG A 43 -15.22 6.86 3.14
CA ARG A 43 -16.46 6.74 3.94
C ARG A 43 -17.60 6.09 3.15
N LEU A 44 -17.80 6.48 1.90
CA LEU A 44 -18.88 5.93 1.06
C LEU A 44 -18.69 4.43 0.80
N ARG A 45 -17.45 3.96 0.77
CA ARG A 45 -17.09 2.56 0.50
C ARG A 45 -16.86 1.74 1.78
N GLY A 46 -17.02 2.34 2.96
CA GLY A 46 -16.70 1.68 4.22
C GLY A 46 -15.25 1.18 4.23
N ALA A 47 -14.32 2.06 3.86
CA ALA A 47 -12.91 1.73 3.72
C ALA A 47 -12.07 2.50 4.73
N THR A 48 -11.13 1.80 5.37
CA THR A 48 -10.05 2.38 6.19
C THR A 48 -8.83 2.60 5.33
N ILE A 49 -8.26 3.80 5.36
CA ILE A 49 -7.02 4.15 4.65
C ILE A 49 -5.85 4.04 5.63
N LEU A 50 -4.89 3.19 5.30
CA LEU A 50 -3.64 3.00 6.04
C LEU A 50 -2.47 3.53 5.21
N ALA A 51 -1.63 4.40 5.75
CA ALA A 51 -0.46 4.93 5.07
C ALA A 51 0.82 4.58 5.83
N HIS A 52 1.80 4.01 5.13
CA HIS A 52 3.12 3.82 5.72
C HIS A 52 3.81 5.18 5.94
N ASN A 53 4.57 5.29 7.00
CA ASN A 53 5.21 6.53 7.47
C ASN A 53 6.26 7.12 6.50
N TYR A 54 6.65 6.42 5.44
CA TYR A 54 7.50 6.95 4.37
C TYR A 54 6.70 7.53 3.17
N GLN A 55 5.38 7.44 3.20
CA GLN A 55 4.54 8.04 2.14
C GLN A 55 4.64 9.57 2.14
N LEU A 56 4.29 10.17 1.00
CA LEU A 56 4.21 11.63 0.89
C LEU A 56 3.27 12.20 1.96
N PRO A 57 3.58 13.40 2.50
CA PRO A 57 2.74 14.01 3.53
C PRO A 57 1.25 14.06 3.16
N ALA A 58 0.92 14.43 1.93
CA ALA A 58 -0.47 14.49 1.47
C ALA A 58 -1.20 13.14 1.56
N ILE A 59 -0.49 12.01 1.36
CA ILE A 59 -1.05 10.66 1.52
C ILE A 59 -1.23 10.32 2.99
N GLN A 60 -0.26 10.70 3.84
CA GLN A 60 -0.37 10.52 5.27
C GLN A 60 -1.53 11.34 5.86
N ASP A 61 -1.72 12.57 5.37
CA ASP A 61 -2.78 13.47 5.84
C ASP A 61 -4.18 12.95 5.55
N VAL A 62 -4.39 12.20 4.47
CA VAL A 62 -5.71 11.61 4.15
C VAL A 62 -5.95 10.24 4.76
N ALA A 63 -4.92 9.63 5.34
CA ALA A 63 -5.02 8.32 5.96
C ALA A 63 -5.73 8.38 7.32
N ASP A 64 -6.46 7.32 7.66
CA ASP A 64 -7.04 7.14 8.98
C ASP A 64 -5.96 6.78 10.01
N HIS A 65 -4.94 6.02 9.57
CA HIS A 65 -3.80 5.63 10.40
C HIS A 65 -2.49 5.72 9.61
N VAL A 66 -1.45 6.22 10.28
CA VAL A 66 -0.08 6.27 9.77
C VAL A 66 0.82 5.48 10.73
N GLY A 67 1.72 4.66 10.18
CA GLY A 67 2.59 3.84 11.01
C GLY A 67 3.62 3.03 10.22
N ASP A 68 4.31 2.15 10.93
CA ASP A 68 5.19 1.15 10.33
C ASP A 68 4.41 -0.08 9.82
N SER A 69 5.12 -0.96 9.14
CA SER A 69 4.54 -2.15 8.49
C SER A 69 3.78 -3.05 9.48
N LEU A 70 4.36 -3.28 10.68
CA LEU A 70 3.77 -4.19 11.66
C LEU A 70 2.55 -3.55 12.34
N ALA A 71 2.65 -2.28 12.72
CA ALA A 71 1.55 -1.54 13.33
C ALA A 71 0.35 -1.48 12.37
N LEU A 72 0.58 -1.12 11.10
CA LEU A 72 -0.48 -1.03 10.10
C LEU A 72 -1.12 -2.39 9.80
N SER A 73 -0.34 -3.47 9.78
CA SER A 73 -0.89 -4.81 9.56
C SER A 73 -1.81 -5.26 10.71
N ARG A 74 -1.47 -4.90 11.95
CA ARG A 74 -2.33 -5.15 13.13
C ARG A 74 -3.61 -4.30 13.09
N ILE A 75 -3.47 -3.01 12.77
CA ILE A 75 -4.62 -2.11 12.60
C ILE A 75 -5.55 -2.64 11.50
N ALA A 76 -5.01 -3.11 10.37
CA ALA A 76 -5.81 -3.71 9.30
C ALA A 76 -6.65 -4.89 9.81
N ALA A 77 -6.08 -5.73 10.68
CA ALA A 77 -6.79 -6.87 11.25
C ALA A 77 -7.92 -6.45 12.21
N GLU A 78 -7.72 -5.38 12.97
CA GLU A 78 -8.65 -4.89 14.01
C GLU A 78 -9.67 -3.87 13.49
N ALA A 79 -9.42 -3.25 12.32
CA ALA A 79 -10.32 -2.26 11.73
C ALA A 79 -11.74 -2.83 11.57
N PRO A 80 -12.79 -2.06 11.88
CA PRO A 80 -14.17 -2.53 11.75
C PRO A 80 -14.62 -2.65 10.29
N GLU A 81 -14.00 -1.91 9.36
CA GLU A 81 -14.35 -1.90 7.96
C GLU A 81 -13.87 -3.17 7.25
N ASP A 82 -14.67 -3.65 6.29
CA ASP A 82 -14.33 -4.81 5.46
C ASP A 82 -13.35 -4.48 4.34
N THR A 83 -13.11 -3.20 4.08
CA THR A 83 -12.21 -2.73 3.03
C THR A 83 -11.06 -1.94 3.63
N ILE A 84 -9.84 -2.31 3.26
CA ILE A 84 -8.60 -1.63 3.63
C ILE A 84 -7.93 -1.08 2.36
N VAL A 85 -7.61 0.20 2.34
CA VAL A 85 -6.73 0.80 1.32
C VAL A 85 -5.35 0.97 1.94
N PHE A 86 -4.39 0.18 1.48
CA PHE A 86 -3.05 0.15 2.04
C PHE A 86 -2.08 0.96 1.15
N CYS A 87 -1.73 2.17 1.60
CA CYS A 87 -0.75 3.03 0.95
C CYS A 87 0.66 2.70 1.45
N GLY A 88 1.29 1.75 0.78
CA GLY A 88 2.62 1.24 1.09
C GLY A 88 3.12 0.34 -0.05
N VAL A 89 4.17 -0.43 0.20
CA VAL A 89 4.66 -1.39 -0.79
C VAL A 89 3.80 -2.65 -0.83
N HIS A 90 3.86 -3.36 -1.95
CA HIS A 90 2.98 -4.50 -2.25
C HIS A 90 2.99 -5.57 -1.15
N PHE A 91 4.16 -6.00 -0.67
CA PHE A 91 4.23 -7.06 0.35
C PHE A 91 3.61 -6.67 1.71
N MET A 92 3.50 -5.36 2.02
CA MET A 92 2.78 -4.91 3.23
C MET A 92 1.27 -5.12 3.08
N ALA A 93 0.72 -4.86 1.90
CA ALA A 93 -0.68 -5.14 1.60
C ALA A 93 -0.95 -6.65 1.61
N GLU A 94 -0.02 -7.48 1.13
CA GLU A 94 -0.10 -8.94 1.23
C GLU A 94 -0.10 -9.40 2.69
N THR A 95 0.78 -8.84 3.53
CA THR A 95 0.81 -9.14 4.97
C THR A 95 -0.52 -8.78 5.63
N ALA A 96 -1.06 -7.59 5.35
CA ALA A 96 -2.38 -7.18 5.84
C ALA A 96 -3.48 -8.14 5.38
N LYS A 97 -3.42 -8.62 4.13
CA LYS A 97 -4.37 -9.61 3.60
C LYS A 97 -4.26 -10.98 4.27
N ILE A 98 -3.04 -11.43 4.56
CA ILE A 98 -2.79 -12.70 5.27
C ILE A 98 -3.37 -12.64 6.69
N LEU A 99 -3.17 -11.53 7.40
CA LEU A 99 -3.70 -11.34 8.76
C LEU A 99 -5.20 -11.07 8.79
N SER A 100 -5.77 -10.63 7.67
CA SER A 100 -7.19 -10.28 7.54
C SER A 100 -7.83 -10.98 6.34
N PRO A 101 -7.90 -12.32 6.32
CA PRO A 101 -8.30 -13.07 5.11
C PRO A 101 -9.73 -12.79 4.65
N GLY A 102 -10.61 -12.36 5.56
CA GLY A 102 -12.00 -11.99 5.26
C GLY A 102 -12.16 -10.61 4.64
N LYS A 103 -11.15 -9.73 4.77
CA LYS A 103 -11.24 -8.34 4.30
C LYS A 103 -10.76 -8.20 2.85
N THR A 104 -11.25 -7.17 2.18
CA THR A 104 -10.70 -6.69 0.91
C THR A 104 -9.54 -5.75 1.19
N VAL A 105 -8.34 -6.09 0.72
CA VAL A 105 -7.16 -5.21 0.82
C VAL A 105 -6.81 -4.72 -0.58
N LEU A 106 -6.83 -3.41 -0.73
CA LEU A 106 -6.54 -2.70 -1.98
C LEU A 106 -5.19 -1.98 -1.83
N ILE A 107 -4.44 -1.91 -2.91
CA ILE A 107 -3.21 -1.13 -3.03
C ILE A 107 -3.37 -0.16 -4.22
N PRO A 108 -3.03 1.13 -4.07
CA PRO A 108 -3.18 2.11 -5.14
C PRO A 108 -2.35 1.81 -6.38
N ASP A 109 -1.13 1.28 -6.22
CA ASP A 109 -0.27 0.87 -7.32
C ASP A 109 0.35 -0.51 -7.03
N GLN A 110 0.04 -1.51 -7.86
CA GLN A 110 0.59 -2.86 -7.73
C GLN A 110 2.10 -2.92 -7.98
N ARG A 111 2.68 -1.91 -8.63
CA ARG A 111 4.13 -1.79 -8.89
C ARG A 111 4.89 -1.20 -7.70
N ALA A 112 4.21 -0.83 -6.63
CA ALA A 112 4.83 -0.29 -5.43
C ALA A 112 5.76 -1.33 -4.80
N GLY A 113 7.00 -1.37 -5.25
CA GLY A 113 8.06 -2.27 -4.80
C GLY A 113 8.94 -1.67 -3.72
N CYS A 114 9.90 -2.45 -3.26
CA CYS A 114 10.89 -2.03 -2.27
C CYS A 114 12.27 -2.47 -2.72
N SER A 115 13.14 -1.52 -3.06
CA SER A 115 14.50 -1.81 -3.51
C SER A 115 15.33 -2.58 -2.47
N LEU A 116 15.00 -2.45 -1.18
CA LEU A 116 15.64 -3.24 -0.13
C LEU A 116 15.16 -4.69 -0.15
N ALA A 117 13.88 -4.93 -0.34
CA ALA A 117 13.35 -6.29 -0.47
C ALA A 117 13.82 -6.98 -1.76
N ASP A 118 14.02 -6.20 -2.82
CA ASP A 118 14.47 -6.68 -4.13
C ASP A 118 16.01 -6.82 -4.23
N SER A 119 16.74 -6.57 -3.13
CA SER A 119 18.22 -6.61 -3.11
C SER A 119 18.79 -8.03 -3.15
N ILE A 120 18.00 -9.04 -2.83
CA ILE A 120 18.36 -10.47 -2.87
C ILE A 120 17.15 -11.31 -3.26
N THR A 121 17.37 -12.28 -4.13
CA THR A 121 16.35 -13.29 -4.49
C THR A 121 16.39 -14.50 -3.56
N ALA A 122 15.34 -15.32 -3.60
CA ALA A 122 15.30 -16.58 -2.85
C ALA A 122 16.41 -17.55 -3.27
N GLU A 123 16.72 -17.58 -4.57
CA GLU A 123 17.78 -18.41 -5.15
C GLU A 123 19.16 -17.96 -4.68
N GLU A 124 19.44 -16.65 -4.68
CA GLU A 124 20.69 -16.09 -4.18
C GLU A 124 20.85 -16.36 -2.69
N LEU A 125 19.80 -16.17 -1.90
CA LEU A 125 19.82 -16.49 -0.48
C LEU A 125 20.06 -17.98 -0.24
N GLN A 126 19.45 -18.87 -1.04
CA GLN A 126 19.68 -20.29 -0.92
C GLN A 126 21.12 -20.66 -1.25
N ALA A 127 21.70 -20.07 -2.32
CA ALA A 127 23.11 -20.29 -2.68
C ALA A 127 24.06 -19.85 -1.54
N TRP A 128 23.77 -18.72 -0.88
CA TRP A 128 24.52 -18.28 0.30
C TRP A 128 24.41 -19.26 1.48
N LYS A 129 23.22 -19.77 1.76
CA LYS A 129 23.02 -20.77 2.83
C LYS A 129 23.77 -22.05 2.54
N ASP A 130 23.88 -22.47 1.30
CA ASP A 130 24.61 -23.67 0.88
C ASP A 130 26.13 -23.46 1.01
N GLU A 131 26.61 -22.23 0.71
CA GLU A 131 28.02 -21.87 0.88
C GLU A 131 28.47 -21.73 2.34
N TYR A 132 27.54 -21.27 3.20
CA TYR A 132 27.81 -21.03 4.64
C TYR A 132 26.88 -21.87 5.52
N PRO A 133 27.06 -23.19 5.57
CA PRO A 133 26.19 -24.08 6.34
C PRO A 133 26.25 -23.74 7.84
N GLY A 134 25.10 -23.52 8.44
CA GLY A 134 24.97 -23.14 9.86
C GLY A 134 24.90 -21.63 10.10
N ALA A 135 25.02 -20.79 9.09
CA ALA A 135 24.71 -19.37 9.22
C ALA A 135 23.22 -19.17 9.54
N LEU A 136 22.95 -18.30 10.51
CA LEU A 136 21.59 -17.87 10.84
C LEU A 136 21.15 -16.77 9.84
N VAL A 137 19.97 -16.91 9.32
CA VAL A 137 19.33 -15.95 8.41
C VAL A 137 17.96 -15.56 8.97
#